data_7fdd6bc7ec8854e865a90ff92622fedd
#
_entry.id   7fdd6bc7ec8854e865a90ff92622fedd
#
_cell.length_a   1.000
_cell.length_b   1.000
_cell.length_c   1.000
_cell.angle_alpha   90.00
_cell.angle_beta   90.00
_cell.angle_gamma   90.00
#
_symmetry.space_group_name_H-M   'P 1'
#
loop_
_entity.id
_entity.type
_entity.pdbx_description
1 polymer ?
#
loop_
_entity_poly.entity_id
_entity_poly.type
_entity_poly.pdbx_seq_one_letter_code
_entity_poly.pdbx_strand_id
1 'polypeptide(L)'
;MYKLENAVADGGELVIYGPHIKAVSFVHGAQIERVGYHVRDYFVKQWERFADFPKLILAHRTNVRGVGTFSGGIERPRIRVTLATGIEREICERINLGYCDPRSIDVTAWRSAPDALVVDEAGQDLYRLRDTP
;
A
#
# COMPACT_ATOMS: atom_id res chain seq x y z
N MET A 1 4.12 -4.01 2.15
CA MET A 1 2.78 -4.41 1.73
C MET A 1 2.80 -5.72 0.94
N TYR A 2 3.55 -5.86 -0.15
CA TYR A 2 3.54 -7.07 -1.01
C TYR A 2 3.71 -8.42 -0.26
N LYS A 3 4.38 -8.43 0.89
CA LYS A 3 4.59 -9.63 1.71
C LYS A 3 3.29 -10.16 2.34
N LEU A 4 2.32 -9.30 2.57
CA LEU A 4 1.08 -9.61 3.27
C LEU A 4 -0.16 -9.55 2.36
N GLU A 5 -0.02 -9.09 1.14
CA GLU A 5 -1.15 -8.88 0.22
C GLU A 5 -2.00 -10.15 0.04
N ASN A 6 -1.37 -11.31 -0.04
CA ASN A 6 -2.07 -12.59 -0.25
C ASN A 6 -2.90 -13.04 0.97
N ALA A 7 -2.65 -12.47 2.15
CA ALA A 7 -3.46 -12.76 3.35
C ALA A 7 -4.76 -11.94 3.39
N VAL A 8 -4.90 -10.94 2.52
CA VAL A 8 -6.08 -10.07 2.48
C VAL A 8 -7.03 -10.54 1.39
N ALA A 9 -8.32 -10.68 1.74
CA ALA A 9 -9.37 -11.03 0.80
C ALA A 9 -9.55 -9.95 -0.28
N ASP A 10 -10.10 -10.32 -1.43
CA ASP A 10 -10.42 -9.38 -2.50
C ASP A 10 -11.40 -8.30 -2.02
N GLY A 11 -11.11 -7.04 -2.30
CA GLY A 11 -11.86 -5.91 -1.78
C GLY A 11 -11.58 -5.55 -0.31
N GLY A 12 -10.75 -6.34 0.37
CA GLY A 12 -10.33 -6.08 1.75
C GLY A 12 -9.35 -4.91 1.90
N GLU A 13 -8.87 -4.72 3.11
CA GLU A 13 -7.98 -3.61 3.44
C GLU A 13 -6.74 -4.08 4.19
N LEU A 14 -5.59 -3.55 3.82
CA LEU A 14 -4.34 -3.70 4.54
C LEU A 14 -3.98 -2.35 5.18
N VAL A 15 -3.97 -2.31 6.51
CA VAL A 15 -3.58 -1.12 7.27
C VAL A 15 -2.13 -1.25 7.72
N ILE A 16 -1.31 -0.27 7.35
CA ILE A 16 0.07 -0.14 7.83
C ILE A 16 0.06 0.79 9.03
N TYR A 17 0.22 0.21 10.23
CA TYR A 17 0.22 0.95 11.48
C TYR A 17 1.63 1.44 11.84
N GLY A 18 1.83 2.75 11.75
CA GLY A 18 3.10 3.40 12.06
C GLY A 18 2.89 4.81 12.61
N PRO A 19 2.40 4.96 13.87
CA PRO A 19 2.03 6.26 14.45
C PRO A 19 3.21 7.23 14.58
N HIS A 20 4.43 6.71 14.63
CA HIS A 20 5.66 7.49 14.72
C HIS A 20 6.20 7.97 13.37
N ILE A 21 5.68 7.44 12.26
CA ILE A 21 6.12 7.83 10.92
C ILE A 21 5.50 9.19 10.56
N LYS A 22 6.35 10.17 10.25
CA LYS A 22 5.94 11.56 9.95
C LYS A 22 6.32 12.01 8.54
N ALA A 23 6.98 11.18 7.76
CA ALA A 23 7.37 11.48 6.39
C ALA A 23 7.35 10.22 5.53
N VAL A 24 7.04 10.39 4.25
CA VAL A 24 6.98 9.28 3.28
C VAL A 24 8.35 8.65 3.06
N SER A 25 9.36 9.47 2.87
CA SER A 25 10.76 9.06 2.72
C SER A 25 11.68 10.28 2.72
N PHE A 26 12.82 10.19 3.40
CA PHE A 26 13.83 11.24 3.35
C PHE A 26 14.53 11.31 1.99
N VAL A 27 14.76 10.18 1.35
CA VAL A 27 15.55 10.10 0.11
C VAL A 27 14.66 10.25 -1.13
N HIS A 28 13.48 9.68 -1.13
CA HIS A 28 12.62 9.58 -2.31
C HIS A 28 11.26 10.28 -2.15
N GLY A 29 11.04 11.01 -1.06
CA GLY A 29 9.76 11.63 -0.73
C GLY A 29 9.19 12.48 -1.86
N ALA A 30 9.96 13.43 -2.38
CA ALA A 30 9.53 14.30 -3.48
C ALA A 30 9.13 13.52 -4.75
N GLN A 31 9.87 12.45 -5.08
CA GLN A 31 9.55 11.60 -6.23
C GLN A 31 8.29 10.76 -5.97
N ILE A 32 8.09 10.29 -4.73
CA ILE A 32 6.90 9.55 -4.33
C ILE A 32 5.68 10.45 -4.39
N GLU A 33 5.76 11.65 -3.86
CA GLU A 33 4.66 12.61 -3.88
C GLU A 33 4.29 13.08 -5.30
N ARG A 34 5.28 13.12 -6.20
CA ARG A 34 5.05 13.49 -7.61
C ARG A 34 4.26 12.42 -8.39
N VAL A 35 4.48 11.13 -8.12
CA VAL A 35 3.90 10.03 -8.91
C VAL A 35 2.86 9.25 -8.14
N GLY A 36 3.01 9.06 -6.83
CA GLY A 36 2.15 8.24 -6.01
C GLY A 36 2.45 6.75 -6.11
N TYR A 37 1.68 5.93 -5.40
CA TYR A 37 1.70 4.47 -5.43
C TYR A 37 0.55 3.98 -6.32
N HIS A 38 0.88 3.14 -7.28
CA HIS A 38 -0.08 2.63 -8.25
C HIS A 38 0.12 1.14 -8.54
N VAL A 39 -0.92 0.48 -9.02
CA VAL A 39 -0.81 -0.89 -9.52
C VAL A 39 0.13 -0.93 -10.74
N ARG A 40 0.71 -2.10 -11.01
CA ARG A 40 1.64 -2.28 -12.13
C ARG A 40 1.06 -1.82 -13.47
N ASP A 41 -0.18 -2.15 -13.74
CA ASP A 41 -0.89 -1.80 -14.98
C ASP A 41 -0.91 -0.30 -15.25
N TYR A 42 -1.04 0.51 -14.21
CA TYR A 42 -1.02 1.98 -14.32
C TYR A 42 0.24 2.48 -15.00
N PHE A 43 1.40 1.97 -14.62
CA PHE A 43 2.67 2.36 -15.22
C PHE A 43 2.87 1.73 -16.60
N VAL A 44 2.57 0.45 -16.76
CA VAL A 44 2.79 -0.29 -18.01
C VAL A 44 1.93 0.27 -19.14
N LYS A 45 0.66 0.56 -18.89
CA LYS A 45 -0.26 1.10 -19.90
C LYS A 45 -0.07 2.58 -20.21
N GLN A 46 0.74 3.28 -19.42
CA GLN A 46 1.12 4.66 -19.64
C GLN A 46 2.64 4.81 -19.76
N TRP A 47 3.31 3.79 -20.28
CA TRP A 47 4.77 3.69 -20.29
C TRP A 47 5.48 4.91 -20.85
N GLU A 48 4.99 5.49 -21.95
CA GLU A 48 5.56 6.69 -22.57
C GLU A 48 5.66 7.88 -21.57
N ARG A 49 4.63 8.02 -20.71
CA ARG A 49 4.62 9.06 -19.66
C ARG A 49 5.70 8.84 -18.60
N PHE A 50 6.13 7.59 -18.40
CA PHE A 50 7.07 7.21 -17.35
C PHE A 50 8.41 6.70 -17.90
N ALA A 51 8.67 6.83 -19.20
CA ALA A 51 9.85 6.28 -19.87
C ALA A 51 11.16 6.80 -19.24
N ASP A 52 11.21 8.09 -18.88
CA ASP A 52 12.37 8.74 -18.28
C ASP A 52 12.45 8.61 -16.77
N PHE A 53 11.46 7.92 -16.16
CA PHE A 53 11.44 7.74 -14.71
C PHE A 53 12.30 6.54 -14.30
N PRO A 54 13.08 6.60 -13.20
CA PRO A 54 13.89 5.47 -12.75
C PRO A 54 13.01 4.22 -12.51
N LYS A 55 13.25 3.18 -13.29
CA LYS A 55 12.40 1.95 -13.31
C LYS A 55 12.33 1.25 -11.97
N LEU A 56 13.44 1.27 -11.21
CA LEU A 56 13.48 0.71 -9.86
C LEU A 56 12.49 1.42 -8.92
N ILE A 57 12.40 2.75 -9.04
CA ILE A 57 11.47 3.54 -8.24
C ILE A 57 10.02 3.21 -8.60
N LEU A 58 9.69 3.03 -9.89
CA LEU A 58 8.35 2.60 -10.31
C LEU A 58 8.00 1.21 -9.79
N ALA A 59 8.93 0.25 -9.85
CA ALA A 59 8.74 -1.09 -9.31
C ALA A 59 8.44 -1.08 -7.80
N HIS A 60 9.19 -0.32 -7.01
CA HIS A 60 8.91 -0.19 -5.57
C HIS A 60 7.51 0.35 -5.28
N ARG A 61 6.97 1.21 -6.12
CA ARG A 61 5.63 1.79 -5.92
C ARG A 61 4.54 0.77 -6.11
N THR A 62 4.70 -0.15 -7.05
CA THR A 62 3.73 -1.24 -7.26
C THR A 62 3.71 -2.20 -6.06
N ASN A 63 4.85 -2.40 -5.39
CA ASN A 63 4.95 -3.26 -4.20
C ASN A 63 4.17 -2.72 -2.98
N VAL A 64 3.86 -1.44 -2.95
CA VAL A 64 3.03 -0.84 -1.89
C VAL A 64 1.55 -0.83 -2.28
N ARG A 65 1.22 -0.57 -3.55
CA ARG A 65 -0.17 -0.54 -4.00
C ARG A 65 -0.75 -1.93 -4.26
N GLY A 66 0.11 -2.88 -4.67
CA GLY A 66 -0.27 -4.26 -4.91
C GLY A 66 -0.82 -4.56 -6.29
N VAL A 67 -1.50 -5.70 -6.39
CA VAL A 67 -2.12 -6.19 -7.62
C VAL A 67 -3.38 -5.41 -7.96
N GLY A 68 -3.63 -5.22 -9.23
CA GLY A 68 -4.83 -4.54 -9.73
C GLY A 68 -4.78 -4.27 -11.21
N THR A 69 -5.78 -3.59 -11.73
CA THR A 69 -5.91 -3.25 -13.15
C THR A 69 -6.00 -1.74 -13.36
N PHE A 70 -5.60 -1.29 -14.53
CA PHE A 70 -5.82 0.07 -15.01
C PHE A 70 -6.43 0.03 -16.41
N SER A 71 -7.62 0.62 -16.59
CA SER A 71 -8.32 0.64 -17.87
C SER A 71 -9.26 1.84 -17.96
N GLY A 72 -9.30 2.50 -19.11
CA GLY A 72 -10.16 3.67 -19.33
C GLY A 72 -9.89 4.82 -18.35
N GLY A 73 -8.62 5.02 -17.92
CA GLY A 73 -8.26 6.05 -16.96
C GLY A 73 -8.58 5.70 -15.49
N ILE A 74 -9.13 4.51 -15.23
CA ILE A 74 -9.56 4.08 -13.89
C ILE A 74 -8.65 2.97 -13.39
N GLU A 75 -8.07 3.19 -12.20
CA GLU A 75 -7.31 2.21 -11.46
C GLU A 75 -8.23 1.42 -10.50
N ARG A 76 -8.11 0.10 -10.50
CA ARG A 76 -8.84 -0.80 -9.62
C ARG A 76 -7.85 -1.74 -8.93
N PRO A 77 -7.35 -1.38 -7.75
CA PRO A 77 -6.52 -2.28 -6.95
C PRO A 77 -7.37 -3.43 -6.40
N ARG A 78 -6.75 -4.58 -6.16
CA ARG A 78 -7.41 -5.75 -5.56
C ARG A 78 -7.84 -5.50 -4.12
N ILE A 79 -6.99 -4.78 -3.36
CA ILE A 79 -7.23 -4.41 -1.97
C ILE A 79 -6.99 -2.92 -1.76
N ARG A 80 -7.52 -2.38 -0.68
CA ARG A 80 -7.14 -1.04 -0.21
C ARG A 80 -5.88 -1.12 0.62
N VAL A 81 -5.04 -0.09 0.54
CA VAL A 81 -3.88 0.09 1.40
C VAL A 81 -4.02 1.43 2.10
N THR A 82 -4.05 1.39 3.43
CA THR A 82 -4.26 2.56 4.29
C THR A 82 -3.08 2.72 5.23
N LEU A 83 -2.64 3.95 5.41
CA LEU A 83 -1.61 4.32 6.38
C LEU A 83 -2.28 4.84 7.64
N ALA A 84 -2.05 4.18 8.77
CA ALA A 84 -2.35 4.70 10.08
C ALA A 84 -1.06 5.32 10.65
N THR A 85 -0.88 6.61 10.43
CA THR A 85 0.42 7.27 10.49
C THR A 85 0.33 8.71 10.98
N GLY A 86 1.47 9.26 11.40
CA GLY A 86 1.63 10.69 11.69
C GLY A 86 1.90 11.56 10.45
N ILE A 87 1.88 10.99 9.24
CA ILE A 87 1.91 11.75 7.98
C ILE A 87 0.55 12.42 7.80
N GLU A 88 0.54 13.64 7.27
CA GLU A 88 -0.70 14.37 7.00
C GLU A 88 -1.60 13.62 5.99
N ARG A 89 -2.92 13.68 6.22
CA ARG A 89 -3.94 13.01 5.38
C ARG A 89 -3.76 13.37 3.91
N GLU A 90 -3.59 14.65 3.61
CA GLU A 90 -3.47 15.19 2.27
C GLU A 90 -2.25 14.61 1.52
N ILE A 91 -1.17 14.31 2.24
CA ILE A 91 0.01 13.66 1.68
C ILE A 91 -0.30 12.19 1.37
N CYS A 92 -0.95 11.46 2.29
CA CYS A 92 -1.35 10.08 2.07
C CYS A 92 -2.26 9.94 0.84
N GLU A 93 -3.26 10.79 0.70
CA GLU A 93 -4.19 10.82 -0.43
C GLU A 93 -3.48 11.19 -1.74
N ARG A 94 -2.56 12.17 -1.71
CA ARG A 94 -1.76 12.56 -2.87
C ARG A 94 -0.88 11.44 -3.40
N ILE A 95 -0.34 10.61 -2.51
CA ILE A 95 0.43 9.43 -2.91
C ILE A 95 -0.45 8.21 -3.23
N ASN A 96 -1.75 8.39 -3.35
CA ASN A 96 -2.74 7.37 -3.70
C ASN A 96 -2.85 6.22 -2.68
N LEU A 97 -2.76 6.55 -1.39
CA LEU A 97 -3.02 5.63 -0.27
C LEU A 97 -4.12 6.18 0.63
N GLY A 98 -4.81 5.28 1.33
CA GLY A 98 -5.74 5.67 2.38
C GLY A 98 -5.04 6.26 3.59
N TYR A 99 -5.76 7.04 4.37
CA TYR A 99 -5.32 7.58 5.65
C TYR A 99 -6.26 7.15 6.77
N CYS A 100 -5.69 6.82 7.92
CA CYS A 100 -6.40 6.61 9.17
C CYS A 100 -5.63 7.30 10.31
N ASP A 101 -6.34 7.96 11.22
CA ASP A 101 -5.71 8.47 12.44
C ASP A 101 -5.27 7.28 13.31
N PRO A 102 -3.98 7.11 13.60
CA PRO A 102 -3.51 5.96 14.37
C PRO A 102 -4.10 5.90 15.79
N ARG A 103 -4.59 7.02 16.34
CA ARG A 103 -5.25 7.06 17.64
C ARG A 103 -6.65 6.44 17.64
N SER A 104 -7.25 6.28 16.46
CA SER A 104 -8.55 5.62 16.29
C SER A 104 -8.46 4.10 16.22
N ILE A 105 -7.25 3.54 16.19
CA ILE A 105 -7.02 2.10 16.06
C ILE A 105 -6.84 1.47 17.45
N ASP A 106 -7.71 0.53 17.79
CA ASP A 106 -7.53 -0.39 18.91
C ASP A 106 -6.95 -1.72 18.40
N VAL A 107 -5.62 -1.84 18.49
CA VAL A 107 -4.90 -3.05 18.06
C VAL A 107 -5.34 -4.28 18.87
N THR A 108 -5.70 -4.11 20.14
CA THR A 108 -6.15 -5.23 21.01
C THR A 108 -7.50 -5.76 20.52
N ALA A 109 -8.44 -4.87 20.21
CA ALA A 109 -9.71 -5.25 19.62
C ALA A 109 -9.53 -5.98 18.28
N TRP A 110 -8.62 -5.49 17.43
CA TRP A 110 -8.33 -6.13 16.14
C TRP A 110 -7.74 -7.54 16.27
N ARG A 111 -6.91 -7.79 17.30
CA ARG A 111 -6.38 -9.15 17.56
C ARG A 111 -7.47 -10.17 17.88
N SER A 112 -8.59 -9.70 18.40
CA SER A 112 -9.72 -10.55 18.79
C SER A 112 -10.81 -10.60 17.71
N ALA A 113 -10.71 -9.80 16.66
CA ALA A 113 -11.69 -9.75 15.60
C ALA A 113 -11.54 -10.96 14.64
N PRO A 114 -12.62 -11.65 14.29
CA PRO A 114 -12.56 -12.87 13.46
C PRO A 114 -12.18 -12.59 11.98
N ASP A 115 -12.32 -11.36 11.56
CA ASP A 115 -12.07 -10.88 10.18
C ASP A 115 -10.81 -10.03 10.06
N ALA A 116 -9.99 -9.95 11.12
CA ALA A 116 -8.75 -9.21 11.14
C ALA A 116 -7.55 -10.12 11.46
N LEU A 117 -6.41 -9.84 10.81
CA LEU A 117 -5.12 -10.44 11.12
C LEU A 117 -4.15 -9.33 11.50
N VAL A 118 -3.65 -9.36 12.74
CA VAL A 118 -2.60 -8.44 13.20
C VAL A 118 -1.24 -9.11 13.10
N VAL A 119 -0.31 -8.47 12.39
CA VAL A 119 1.06 -8.93 12.19
C VAL A 119 2.02 -7.91 12.79
N ASP A 120 2.70 -8.28 13.87
CA ASP A 120 3.56 -7.34 14.63
C ASP A 120 4.85 -6.99 13.88
N GLU A 121 5.52 -8.00 13.34
CA GLU A 121 6.81 -7.84 12.65
C GLU A 121 6.67 -7.98 11.13
N ALA A 122 5.71 -7.29 10.55
CA ALA A 122 5.33 -7.39 9.14
C ALA A 122 6.51 -7.16 8.14
N GLY A 123 7.59 -6.52 8.58
CA GLY A 123 8.81 -6.37 7.78
C GLY A 123 9.60 -7.68 7.62
N GLN A 124 9.45 -8.62 8.54
CA GLN A 124 10.18 -9.89 8.58
C GLN A 124 9.36 -11.04 7.98
N ASP A 125 8.03 -10.99 8.11
CA ASP A 125 7.14 -12.06 7.68
C ASP A 125 6.79 -11.99 6.20
N LEU A 126 6.65 -13.16 5.57
CA LEU A 126 6.11 -13.33 4.22
C LEU A 126 4.98 -14.34 4.25
N TYR A 127 3.76 -13.87 4.04
CA TYR A 127 2.59 -14.73 3.95
C TYR A 127 2.41 -15.27 2.54
N ARG A 128 2.21 -16.57 2.44
CA ARG A 128 1.92 -17.28 1.18
C ARG A 128 0.60 -18.03 1.32
N LEU A 129 -0.14 -18.13 0.22
CA LEU A 129 -1.25 -19.06 0.16
C LEU A 129 -0.72 -20.49 0.36
N ARG A 130 -1.41 -21.29 1.18
CA ARG A 130 -1.14 -22.72 1.19
C ARG A 130 -1.65 -23.30 -0.12
N ASP A 131 -0.81 -24.09 -0.77
CA ASP A 131 -1.30 -24.97 -1.81
C ASP A 131 -2.32 -25.93 -1.14
N THR A 132 -3.56 -25.87 -1.58
CA THR A 132 -4.56 -26.84 -1.14
C THR A 132 -4.19 -28.17 -1.77
N PRO A 133 -4.06 -29.27 -0.98
CA PRO A 133 -3.72 -30.59 -1.50
C PRO A 133 -4.77 -31.09 -2.47
#